data_d0d0b66148e20a456ad9517eeb83a4ac
#
_entry.id   d0d0b66148e20a456ad9517eeb83a4ac
#
_cell.length_a   1.000
_cell.length_b   1.000
_cell.length_c   1.000
_cell.angle_alpha   90.00
_cell.angle_beta   90.00
_cell.angle_gamma   90.00
#
_symmetry.space_group_name_H-M   'P 1'
#
loop_
_entity.id
_entity.type
_entity.pdbx_description
1 polymer ?
#
loop_
_entity_poly.entity_id
_entity_poly.type
_entity_poly.pdbx_seq_one_letter_code
_entity_poly.pdbx_strand_id
1 'polypeptide(L)'
;MVKKVAVIALDPRASAFYGKQVQELFGEYVKVNSYSVREGTISNMERADLYLMSTDAFDNREDVPQYIPIEAQISEIHVTYLWETIRLLRTIPAGTRALFVNMTEKMVREATSGLNQLGVNHIEFIPFYPGAEPVEGIGLAVTPDEERYVPDSVKQVVNIGQRCLTSETMIEAALKLGLEELLETPKFQAYFSSVVTSTYNFDMMFARSRRLESQFDILMEILDEGIIGINERAEIFAMNRKAETITGLSRTLVMHKQASASLAYLPFIECLKTKEKIEPRVIRINNVNVGVTVVPVLRREDCIGAFAILQPFNDAENRQHE
;
A
#
# COMPACT_ATOMS: atom_id res chain seq x y z
N MET A 1 7.64 2.98 19.62
CA MET A 1 7.15 1.71 20.22
C MET A 1 7.24 0.65 19.13
N VAL A 2 7.82 -0.52 19.42
CA VAL A 2 7.93 -1.62 18.43
C VAL A 2 6.53 -2.17 18.16
N LYS A 3 6.14 -2.23 16.90
CA LYS A 3 4.83 -2.75 16.47
C LYS A 3 4.85 -4.26 16.43
N LYS A 4 3.75 -4.91 16.78
CA LYS A 4 3.61 -6.37 16.70
C LYS A 4 2.87 -6.76 15.42
N VAL A 5 3.41 -7.70 14.66
CA VAL A 5 2.79 -8.24 13.45
C VAL A 5 2.60 -9.73 13.59
N ALA A 6 1.37 -10.21 13.37
CA ALA A 6 1.05 -11.62 13.29
C ALA A 6 0.94 -12.02 11.81
N VAL A 7 1.72 -12.99 11.38
CA VAL A 7 1.66 -13.56 10.03
C VAL A 7 1.01 -14.92 10.10
N ILE A 8 -0.11 -15.10 9.43
CA ILE A 8 -0.95 -16.29 9.50
C ILE A 8 -1.04 -16.92 8.12
N ALA A 9 -0.64 -18.18 7.99
CA ALA A 9 -0.81 -18.97 6.77
C ALA A 9 -1.29 -20.38 7.10
N LEU A 10 -1.77 -21.10 6.08
CA LEU A 10 -2.19 -22.49 6.25
C LEU A 10 -0.98 -23.37 6.61
N ASP A 11 0.12 -23.25 5.86
CA ASP A 11 1.35 -24.04 6.03
C ASP A 11 2.36 -23.30 6.92
N PRO A 12 3.02 -23.99 7.87
CA PRO A 12 3.98 -23.36 8.80
C PRO A 12 5.21 -22.81 8.10
N ARG A 13 5.67 -23.41 6.99
CA ARG A 13 6.82 -22.92 6.24
C ARG A 13 6.47 -21.62 5.51
N ALA A 14 5.26 -21.52 4.96
CA ALA A 14 4.79 -20.29 4.32
C ALA A 14 4.68 -19.15 5.35
N SER A 15 4.09 -19.39 6.53
CA SER A 15 3.98 -18.37 7.56
C SER A 15 5.35 -17.91 8.06
N ALA A 16 6.29 -18.83 8.27
CA ALA A 16 7.66 -18.51 8.67
C ALA A 16 8.41 -17.71 7.59
N PHE A 17 8.25 -18.08 6.32
CA PHE A 17 8.88 -17.39 5.19
C PHE A 17 8.36 -15.96 5.04
N TYR A 18 7.04 -15.76 5.03
CA TYR A 18 6.46 -14.43 4.96
C TYR A 18 6.79 -13.59 6.19
N GLY A 19 6.75 -14.20 7.38
CA GLY A 19 7.15 -13.52 8.61
C GLY A 19 8.61 -13.04 8.58
N LYS A 20 9.51 -13.86 8.04
CA LYS A 20 10.91 -13.49 7.83
C LYS A 20 11.04 -12.29 6.88
N GLN A 21 10.32 -12.28 5.75
CA GLN A 21 10.34 -11.15 4.82
C GLN A 21 9.88 -9.85 5.47
N VAL A 22 8.78 -9.90 6.23
CA VAL A 22 8.28 -8.74 6.97
C VAL A 22 9.30 -8.28 8.00
N GLN A 23 9.86 -9.20 8.81
CA GLN A 23 10.86 -8.86 9.83
C GLN A 23 12.12 -8.27 9.20
N GLU A 24 12.59 -8.82 8.08
CA GLU A 24 13.76 -8.30 7.37
C GLU A 24 13.51 -6.90 6.84
N LEU A 25 12.37 -6.62 6.20
CA LEU A 25 12.10 -5.31 5.63
C LEU A 25 11.88 -4.24 6.70
N PHE A 26 11.02 -4.50 7.65
CA PHE A 26 10.68 -3.52 8.70
C PHE A 26 11.72 -3.44 9.83
N GLY A 27 12.62 -4.42 9.96
CA GLY A 27 13.73 -4.40 10.91
C GLY A 27 13.28 -4.29 12.36
N GLU A 28 13.89 -3.37 13.09
CA GLU A 28 13.63 -3.13 14.53
C GLU A 28 12.29 -2.42 14.82
N TYR A 29 11.61 -1.90 13.80
CA TYR A 29 10.34 -1.24 13.96
C TYR A 29 9.19 -2.20 14.26
N VAL A 30 9.37 -3.48 13.92
CA VAL A 30 8.35 -4.52 14.15
C VAL A 30 8.94 -5.74 14.88
N LYS A 31 8.04 -6.43 15.61
CA LYS A 31 8.26 -7.80 16.09
C LYS A 31 7.26 -8.70 15.39
N VAL A 32 7.74 -9.65 14.60
CA VAL A 32 6.89 -10.54 13.81
C VAL A 32 6.79 -11.91 14.48
N ASN A 33 5.56 -12.40 14.64
CA ASN A 33 5.26 -13.76 15.05
C ASN A 33 4.52 -14.47 13.91
N SER A 34 4.92 -15.69 13.58
CA SER A 34 4.33 -16.49 12.51
C SER A 34 3.47 -17.61 13.08
N TYR A 35 2.30 -17.82 12.51
CA TYR A 35 1.32 -18.80 12.97
C TYR A 35 0.81 -19.65 11.80
N SER A 36 0.56 -20.93 12.06
CA SER A 36 0.02 -21.88 11.09
C SER A 36 -1.34 -22.40 11.53
N VAL A 37 -2.30 -22.38 10.61
CA VAL A 37 -3.62 -22.98 10.83
C VAL A 37 -3.49 -24.50 10.93
N ARG A 38 -2.69 -25.13 10.05
CA ARG A 38 -2.52 -26.58 10.00
C ARG A 38 -1.91 -27.16 11.27
N GLU A 39 -0.97 -26.45 11.88
CA GLU A 39 -0.35 -26.86 13.15
C GLU A 39 -1.13 -26.37 14.38
N GLY A 40 -2.20 -25.61 14.20
CA GLY A 40 -3.03 -25.10 15.29
C GLY A 40 -2.34 -24.04 16.15
N THR A 41 -1.19 -23.49 15.71
CA THR A 41 -0.45 -22.48 16.50
C THR A 41 -1.19 -21.17 16.64
N ILE A 42 -2.24 -20.96 15.82
CA ILE A 42 -3.18 -19.81 15.93
C ILE A 42 -3.87 -19.74 17.29
N SER A 43 -4.07 -20.89 17.98
CA SER A 43 -4.71 -20.94 19.31
C SER A 43 -3.91 -20.22 20.40
N ASN A 44 -2.60 -20.09 20.21
CA ASN A 44 -1.67 -19.39 21.12
C ASN A 44 -1.24 -18.02 20.58
N MET A 45 -2.02 -17.44 19.66
CA MET A 45 -1.67 -16.19 19.01
C MET A 45 -1.69 -15.01 19.97
N GLU A 46 -0.60 -14.27 20.03
CA GLU A 46 -0.51 -13.02 20.76
C GLU A 46 -1.28 -11.90 20.05
N ARG A 47 -1.80 -10.96 20.83
CA ARG A 47 -2.38 -9.74 20.25
C ARG A 47 -1.33 -8.95 19.47
N ALA A 48 -1.68 -8.56 18.25
CA ALA A 48 -0.82 -7.81 17.34
C ALA A 48 -1.47 -6.51 16.88
N ASP A 49 -0.65 -5.57 16.40
CA ASP A 49 -1.11 -4.31 15.80
C ASP A 49 -1.61 -4.52 14.37
N LEU A 50 -1.07 -5.55 13.66
CA LEU A 50 -1.46 -5.94 12.32
C LEU A 50 -1.45 -7.45 12.16
N TYR A 51 -2.47 -7.99 11.51
CA TYR A 51 -2.60 -9.40 11.14
C TYR A 51 -2.48 -9.53 9.62
N LEU A 52 -1.41 -10.15 9.14
CA LEU A 52 -1.22 -10.49 7.74
C LEU A 52 -1.65 -11.93 7.51
N MET A 53 -2.63 -12.16 6.65
CA MET A 53 -3.23 -13.47 6.45
C MET A 53 -3.13 -13.91 5.00
N SER A 54 -2.66 -15.14 4.76
CA SER A 54 -2.71 -15.72 3.42
C SER A 54 -4.15 -16.00 2.99
N THR A 55 -4.41 -15.97 1.67
CA THR A 55 -5.73 -16.26 1.10
C THR A 55 -6.27 -17.63 1.58
N ASP A 56 -5.41 -18.64 1.65
CA ASP A 56 -5.81 -19.97 2.14
C ASP A 56 -6.19 -19.98 3.62
N ALA A 57 -5.60 -19.08 4.43
CA ALA A 57 -6.02 -18.91 5.83
C ALA A 57 -7.34 -18.14 5.93
N PHE A 58 -7.60 -17.22 5.00
CA PHE A 58 -8.88 -16.50 4.89
C PHE A 58 -10.05 -17.43 4.50
N ASP A 59 -9.82 -18.38 3.59
CA ASP A 59 -10.84 -19.33 3.13
C ASP A 59 -11.25 -20.30 4.25
N ASN A 60 -10.40 -20.53 5.26
CA ASN A 60 -10.71 -21.29 6.48
C ASN A 60 -11.42 -20.43 7.56
N ARG A 61 -12.53 -19.82 7.17
CA ARG A 61 -13.24 -18.80 7.95
C ARG A 61 -13.81 -19.26 9.28
N GLU A 62 -13.92 -20.56 9.53
CA GLU A 62 -14.54 -21.06 10.77
C GLU A 62 -13.60 -21.00 11.98
N ASP A 63 -12.29 -21.15 11.76
CA ASP A 63 -11.34 -21.31 12.86
C ASP A 63 -10.51 -20.04 13.17
N VAL A 64 -10.22 -19.19 12.20
CA VAL A 64 -9.28 -18.06 12.37
C VAL A 64 -9.90 -16.83 13.03
N PRO A 65 -11.14 -16.39 12.68
CA PRO A 65 -11.72 -15.14 13.20
C PRO A 65 -11.87 -15.11 14.71
N GLN A 66 -12.10 -16.28 15.37
CA GLN A 66 -12.26 -16.33 16.82
C GLN A 66 -11.00 -15.92 17.60
N TYR A 67 -9.83 -15.99 16.97
CA TYR A 67 -8.54 -15.63 17.56
C TYR A 67 -8.11 -14.19 17.25
N ILE A 68 -8.82 -13.50 16.37
CA ILE A 68 -8.51 -12.14 15.95
C ILE A 68 -9.49 -11.15 16.59
N PRO A 69 -9.03 -10.12 17.30
CA PRO A 69 -9.91 -9.09 17.85
C PRO A 69 -10.77 -8.40 16.77
N ILE A 70 -12.02 -8.06 17.10
CA ILE A 70 -12.96 -7.43 16.15
C ILE A 70 -12.40 -6.11 15.58
N GLU A 71 -11.67 -5.35 16.41
CA GLU A 71 -11.07 -4.07 16.00
C GLU A 71 -9.68 -4.23 15.37
N ALA A 72 -9.24 -5.47 15.11
CA ALA A 72 -7.91 -5.72 14.57
C ALA A 72 -7.75 -5.19 13.15
N GLN A 73 -6.56 -4.65 12.87
CA GLN A 73 -6.19 -4.35 11.50
C GLN A 73 -5.73 -5.64 10.82
N ILE A 74 -6.42 -6.01 9.74
CA ILE A 74 -6.15 -7.23 8.97
C ILE A 74 -5.79 -6.81 7.55
N SER A 75 -4.79 -7.47 6.96
CA SER A 75 -4.42 -7.35 5.55
C SER A 75 -4.26 -8.73 4.94
N GLU A 76 -4.75 -8.90 3.73
CA GLU A 76 -4.54 -10.13 2.97
C GLU A 76 -3.13 -10.15 2.37
N ILE A 77 -2.48 -11.31 2.45
CA ILE A 77 -1.18 -11.54 1.83
C ILE A 77 -1.38 -11.84 0.35
N HIS A 78 -0.86 -11.00 -0.52
CA HIS A 78 -0.71 -11.28 -1.94
C HIS A 78 0.75 -11.62 -2.25
N VAL A 79 0.95 -12.60 -3.13
CA VAL A 79 2.28 -13.13 -3.44
C VAL A 79 2.61 -13.01 -4.92
N THR A 80 3.90 -12.86 -5.21
CA THR A 80 4.44 -12.75 -6.56
C THR A 80 5.78 -13.47 -6.67
N TYR A 81 6.49 -13.28 -7.77
CA TYR A 81 7.81 -13.83 -8.01
C TYR A 81 8.87 -12.74 -8.01
N LEU A 82 10.13 -13.13 -7.79
CA LEU A 82 11.27 -12.25 -8.06
C LEU A 82 11.51 -12.13 -9.57
N TRP A 83 12.03 -11.01 -10.02
CA TRP A 83 12.48 -10.84 -11.40
C TRP A 83 13.54 -11.86 -11.81
N GLU A 84 14.35 -12.31 -10.86
CA GLU A 84 15.34 -13.36 -11.08
C GLU A 84 14.68 -14.69 -11.47
N THR A 85 13.60 -15.06 -10.78
CA THR A 85 12.78 -16.25 -11.11
C THR A 85 12.24 -16.17 -12.55
N ILE A 86 11.69 -15.01 -12.93
CA ILE A 86 11.17 -14.85 -14.30
C ILE A 86 12.30 -14.94 -15.34
N ARG A 87 13.46 -14.35 -15.04
CA ARG A 87 14.65 -14.47 -15.92
C ARG A 87 15.11 -15.91 -16.05
N LEU A 88 15.14 -16.66 -14.94
CA LEU A 88 15.49 -18.09 -14.94
C LEU A 88 14.51 -18.89 -15.82
N LEU A 89 13.22 -18.71 -15.64
CA LEU A 89 12.21 -19.42 -16.44
C LEU A 89 12.31 -19.07 -17.93
N ARG A 90 12.67 -17.83 -18.29
CA ARG A 90 12.87 -17.42 -19.69
C ARG A 90 14.06 -18.10 -20.36
N THR A 91 14.98 -18.72 -19.61
CA THR A 91 16.09 -19.50 -20.21
C THR A 91 15.63 -20.88 -20.72
N ILE A 92 14.46 -21.35 -20.29
CA ILE A 92 13.89 -22.63 -20.73
C ILE A 92 13.40 -22.44 -22.17
N PRO A 93 13.77 -23.33 -23.11
CA PRO A 93 13.36 -23.21 -24.51
C PRO A 93 11.83 -23.18 -24.71
N ALA A 94 11.36 -22.40 -25.68
CA ALA A 94 9.95 -22.32 -26.01
C ALA A 94 9.43 -23.69 -26.50
N GLY A 95 8.20 -24.02 -26.10
CA GLY A 95 7.56 -25.31 -26.40
C GLY A 95 8.02 -26.46 -25.48
N THR A 96 8.87 -26.17 -24.48
CA THR A 96 9.25 -27.18 -23.48
C THR A 96 8.04 -27.59 -22.67
N ARG A 97 7.82 -28.89 -22.50
CA ARG A 97 6.83 -29.44 -21.58
C ARG A 97 7.48 -29.72 -20.25
N ALA A 98 6.92 -29.18 -19.16
CA ALA A 98 7.44 -29.33 -17.81
C ALA A 98 6.31 -29.62 -16.81
N LEU A 99 6.55 -30.49 -15.85
CA LEU A 99 5.67 -30.60 -14.69
C LEU A 99 5.78 -29.32 -13.88
N PHE A 100 4.65 -28.71 -13.52
CA PHE A 100 4.62 -27.72 -12.47
C PHE A 100 4.17 -28.39 -11.18
N VAL A 101 5.11 -28.56 -10.23
CA VAL A 101 4.90 -29.35 -9.03
C VAL A 101 4.60 -28.46 -7.83
N ASN A 102 3.45 -28.71 -7.17
CA ASN A 102 3.08 -27.99 -5.94
C ASN A 102 2.27 -28.93 -5.01
N MET A 103 1.87 -28.45 -3.85
CA MET A 103 1.17 -29.22 -2.81
C MET A 103 -0.26 -29.64 -3.21
N THR A 104 -0.98 -28.77 -3.94
CA THR A 104 -2.38 -28.98 -4.33
C THR A 104 -2.64 -28.54 -5.75
N GLU A 105 -3.69 -29.08 -6.37
CA GLU A 105 -4.14 -28.65 -7.70
C GLU A 105 -4.43 -27.13 -7.75
N LYS A 106 -5.12 -26.59 -6.74
CA LYS A 106 -5.44 -25.16 -6.64
C LYS A 106 -4.16 -24.32 -6.70
N MET A 107 -3.15 -24.69 -5.92
CA MET A 107 -1.87 -23.97 -5.88
C MET A 107 -1.10 -24.06 -7.20
N VAL A 108 -1.14 -25.21 -7.89
CA VAL A 108 -0.53 -25.32 -9.22
C VAL A 108 -1.23 -24.39 -10.22
N ARG A 109 -2.56 -24.41 -10.27
CA ARG A 109 -3.35 -23.59 -11.20
C ARG A 109 -3.14 -22.09 -10.95
N GLU A 110 -3.14 -21.68 -9.69
CA GLU A 110 -2.90 -20.30 -9.29
C GLU A 110 -1.48 -19.85 -9.68
N ALA A 111 -0.46 -20.66 -9.36
CA ALA A 111 0.92 -20.33 -9.65
C ALA A 111 1.19 -20.25 -11.17
N THR A 112 0.70 -21.21 -11.95
CA THR A 112 0.87 -21.22 -13.42
C THR A 112 0.10 -20.11 -14.09
N SER A 113 -1.12 -19.79 -13.62
CA SER A 113 -1.88 -18.62 -14.08
C SER A 113 -1.12 -17.32 -13.83
N GLY A 114 -0.55 -17.15 -12.63
CA GLY A 114 0.30 -16.00 -12.30
C GLY A 114 1.52 -15.90 -13.22
N LEU A 115 2.22 -16.99 -13.47
CA LEU A 115 3.36 -17.00 -14.39
C LEU A 115 2.97 -16.63 -15.82
N ASN A 116 1.81 -17.11 -16.30
CA ASN A 116 1.30 -16.73 -17.62
C ASN A 116 1.01 -15.23 -17.71
N GLN A 117 0.39 -14.64 -16.69
CA GLN A 117 0.14 -13.20 -16.62
C GLN A 117 1.44 -12.38 -16.62
N LEU A 118 2.53 -12.93 -16.08
CA LEU A 118 3.87 -12.33 -16.07
C LEU A 118 4.67 -12.60 -17.36
N GLY A 119 4.02 -13.17 -18.39
CA GLY A 119 4.61 -13.40 -19.70
C GLY A 119 5.47 -14.66 -19.79
N VAL A 120 5.34 -15.61 -18.84
CA VAL A 120 5.96 -16.95 -18.92
C VAL A 120 4.94 -17.90 -19.52
N ASN A 121 4.67 -17.75 -20.81
CA ASN A 121 3.69 -18.52 -21.59
C ASN A 121 4.33 -19.41 -22.68
N HIS A 122 5.65 -19.45 -22.73
CA HIS A 122 6.42 -20.22 -23.70
C HIS A 122 6.71 -21.64 -23.22
N ILE A 123 6.40 -21.97 -21.96
CA ILE A 123 6.53 -23.31 -21.36
C ILE A 123 5.13 -23.90 -21.22
N GLU A 124 4.95 -25.15 -21.68
CA GLU A 124 3.71 -25.91 -21.45
C GLU A 124 3.78 -26.55 -20.05
N PHE A 125 3.20 -25.89 -19.05
CA PHE A 125 3.12 -26.41 -17.69
C PHE A 125 2.02 -27.45 -17.55
N ILE A 126 2.41 -28.65 -17.10
CA ILE A 126 1.52 -29.76 -16.80
C ILE A 126 1.37 -29.82 -15.27
N PRO A 127 0.14 -29.66 -14.75
CA PRO A 127 -0.09 -29.70 -13.31
C PRO A 127 0.33 -31.04 -12.70
N PHE A 128 1.10 -30.97 -11.60
CA PHE A 128 1.44 -32.14 -10.80
C PHE A 128 1.40 -31.82 -9.31
N TYR A 129 0.78 -32.70 -8.53
CA TYR A 129 0.59 -32.54 -7.08
C TYR A 129 0.36 -33.94 -6.46
N PRO A 130 0.48 -34.11 -5.13
CA PRO A 130 0.19 -35.38 -4.46
C PRO A 130 -1.21 -35.90 -4.79
N GLY A 131 -1.27 -37.11 -5.36
CA GLY A 131 -2.50 -37.73 -5.82
C GLY A 131 -2.90 -37.45 -7.30
N ALA A 132 -2.10 -36.66 -8.02
CA ALA A 132 -2.29 -36.50 -9.47
C ALA A 132 -1.93 -37.78 -10.22
N GLU A 133 -2.55 -38.02 -11.39
CA GLU A 133 -2.20 -39.11 -12.26
C GLU A 133 -0.74 -38.98 -12.74
N PRO A 134 0.01 -40.09 -12.81
CA PRO A 134 1.37 -40.06 -13.34
C PRO A 134 1.39 -39.58 -14.80
N VAL A 135 2.32 -38.67 -15.10
CA VAL A 135 2.52 -38.17 -16.47
C VAL A 135 3.86 -38.72 -16.97
N GLU A 136 3.82 -39.52 -18.02
CA GLU A 136 5.00 -40.11 -18.65
C GLU A 136 5.66 -39.17 -19.66
N GLY A 137 6.94 -39.35 -19.90
CA GLY A 137 7.68 -38.67 -20.97
C GLY A 137 8.07 -37.21 -20.66
N ILE A 138 7.89 -36.71 -19.43
CA ILE A 138 8.31 -35.38 -19.02
C ILE A 138 9.60 -35.46 -18.23
N GLY A 139 10.66 -34.88 -18.78
CA GLY A 139 12.00 -34.91 -18.15
C GLY A 139 12.32 -33.71 -17.27
N LEU A 140 11.49 -32.65 -17.28
CA LEU A 140 11.68 -31.41 -16.55
C LEU A 140 10.54 -31.17 -15.56
N ALA A 141 10.87 -30.76 -14.34
CA ALA A 141 9.92 -30.21 -13.38
C ALA A 141 10.33 -28.80 -12.97
N VAL A 142 9.34 -27.94 -12.76
CA VAL A 142 9.48 -26.62 -12.13
C VAL A 142 8.69 -26.64 -10.83
N THR A 143 9.28 -26.15 -9.75
CA THR A 143 8.62 -26.19 -8.45
C THR A 143 8.95 -24.97 -7.59
N PRO A 144 7.98 -24.40 -6.88
CA PRO A 144 8.21 -23.34 -5.89
C PRO A 144 8.56 -23.93 -4.52
N ASP A 145 9.76 -24.52 -4.40
CA ASP A 145 10.30 -25.12 -3.16
C ASP A 145 9.57 -26.39 -2.68
N GLU A 146 8.93 -27.12 -3.60
CA GLU A 146 8.21 -28.37 -3.30
C GLU A 146 8.83 -29.59 -3.99
N GLU A 147 10.17 -29.66 -4.03
CA GLU A 147 10.95 -30.74 -4.66
C GLU A 147 10.58 -32.14 -4.15
N ARG A 148 10.15 -32.25 -2.89
CA ARG A 148 9.72 -33.51 -2.26
C ARG A 148 8.55 -34.21 -2.96
N TYR A 149 7.83 -33.49 -3.81
CA TYR A 149 6.69 -34.03 -4.57
C TYR A 149 7.04 -34.28 -6.03
N VAL A 150 8.26 -33.97 -6.44
CA VAL A 150 8.72 -34.26 -7.82
C VAL A 150 8.86 -35.76 -8.00
N PRO A 151 8.28 -36.37 -9.06
CA PRO A 151 8.44 -37.79 -9.35
C PRO A 151 9.89 -38.17 -9.64
N ASP A 152 10.31 -39.35 -9.19
CA ASP A 152 11.67 -39.89 -9.43
C ASP A 152 11.99 -40.08 -10.93
N SER A 153 10.97 -40.15 -11.78
CA SER A 153 11.12 -40.23 -13.24
C SER A 153 11.62 -38.95 -13.91
N VAL A 154 11.56 -37.80 -13.21
CA VAL A 154 12.00 -36.51 -13.70
C VAL A 154 13.53 -36.38 -13.54
N LYS A 155 14.21 -36.02 -14.65
CA LYS A 155 15.67 -35.94 -14.68
C LYS A 155 16.22 -34.57 -14.27
N GLN A 156 15.46 -33.54 -14.49
CA GLN A 156 15.87 -32.15 -14.23
C GLN A 156 14.80 -31.43 -13.41
N VAL A 157 15.23 -30.77 -12.35
CA VAL A 157 14.36 -29.96 -11.49
C VAL A 157 14.85 -28.52 -11.50
N VAL A 158 13.95 -27.60 -11.77
CA VAL A 158 14.17 -26.16 -11.63
C VAL A 158 13.38 -25.69 -10.43
N ASN A 159 14.07 -25.49 -9.31
CA ASN A 159 13.47 -24.88 -8.14
C ASN A 159 13.46 -23.35 -8.31
N ILE A 160 12.27 -22.77 -8.32
CA ILE A 160 12.07 -21.33 -8.47
C ILE A 160 11.91 -20.58 -7.15
N GLY A 161 12.09 -21.28 -6.04
CA GLY A 161 11.91 -20.74 -4.69
C GLY A 161 10.46 -20.40 -4.35
N GLN A 162 10.23 -20.04 -3.11
CA GLN A 162 8.89 -19.64 -2.65
C GLN A 162 8.50 -18.30 -3.24
N ARG A 163 7.20 -18.11 -3.45
CA ARG A 163 6.65 -16.82 -3.87
C ARG A 163 6.80 -15.80 -2.73
N CYS A 164 7.27 -14.60 -3.06
CA CYS A 164 7.47 -13.51 -2.10
C CYS A 164 6.22 -12.62 -1.99
N LEU A 165 6.17 -11.82 -0.94
CA LEU A 165 5.09 -10.85 -0.74
C LEU A 165 5.12 -9.80 -1.86
N THR A 166 3.95 -9.33 -2.29
CA THR A 166 3.88 -8.26 -3.29
C THR A 166 4.28 -6.91 -2.67
N SER A 167 4.66 -5.97 -3.52
CA SER A 167 4.89 -4.57 -3.11
C SER A 167 3.65 -3.97 -2.44
N GLU A 168 2.45 -4.29 -2.95
CA GLU A 168 1.18 -3.82 -2.42
C GLU A 168 0.94 -4.29 -0.99
N THR A 169 1.19 -5.58 -0.70
CA THR A 169 1.10 -6.12 0.66
C THR A 169 2.03 -5.39 1.63
N MET A 170 3.26 -5.11 1.20
CA MET A 170 4.25 -4.42 2.04
C MET A 170 3.90 -2.94 2.24
N ILE A 171 3.40 -2.26 1.21
CA ILE A 171 2.94 -0.87 1.30
C ILE A 171 1.73 -0.79 2.24
N GLU A 172 0.74 -1.67 2.08
CA GLU A 172 -0.44 -1.71 2.94
C GLU A 172 -0.07 -1.98 4.41
N ALA A 173 0.87 -2.90 4.64
CA ALA A 173 1.39 -3.16 5.98
C ALA A 173 2.06 -1.93 6.60
N ALA A 174 2.91 -1.22 5.84
CA ALA A 174 3.56 0.00 6.30
C ALA A 174 2.54 1.09 6.68
N LEU A 175 1.53 1.33 5.83
CA LEU A 175 0.47 2.31 6.07
C LEU A 175 -0.36 1.96 7.32
N LYS A 176 -0.76 0.70 7.47
CA LYS A 176 -1.54 0.25 8.64
C LYS A 176 -0.75 0.30 9.95
N LEU A 177 0.55 0.15 9.89
CA LEU A 177 1.44 0.26 11.05
C LEU A 177 1.84 1.70 11.37
N GLY A 178 1.58 2.67 10.47
CA GLY A 178 2.06 4.05 10.58
C GLY A 178 3.57 4.13 10.43
N LEU A 179 4.14 3.35 9.51
CA LEU A 179 5.58 3.23 9.21
C LEU A 179 5.86 3.56 7.73
N GLU A 180 5.04 4.44 7.13
CA GLU A 180 5.14 4.84 5.73
C GLU A 180 6.49 5.45 5.35
N GLU A 181 7.19 6.06 6.31
CA GLU A 181 8.53 6.62 6.12
C GLU A 181 9.56 5.58 5.67
N LEU A 182 9.34 4.30 6.06
CA LEU A 182 10.24 3.20 5.67
C LEU A 182 10.16 2.88 4.17
N LEU A 183 9.03 3.19 3.51
CA LEU A 183 8.83 2.92 2.09
C LEU A 183 9.85 3.64 1.20
N GLU A 184 10.37 4.79 1.65
CA GLU A 184 11.36 5.58 0.93
C GLU A 184 12.82 5.11 1.20
N THR A 185 13.00 4.18 2.14
CA THR A 185 14.34 3.69 2.47
C THR A 185 14.94 2.86 1.34
N PRO A 186 16.29 2.87 1.16
CA PRO A 186 16.96 2.07 0.13
C PRO A 186 16.60 0.59 0.20
N LYS A 187 16.32 0.07 1.38
CA LYS A 187 15.96 -1.32 1.61
C LYS A 187 14.60 -1.68 1.00
N PHE A 188 13.57 -0.87 1.24
CA PHE A 188 12.26 -1.05 0.63
C PHE A 188 12.31 -0.84 -0.88
N GLN A 189 13.03 0.17 -1.36
CA GLN A 189 13.20 0.44 -2.79
C GLN A 189 13.91 -0.71 -3.51
N ALA A 190 14.93 -1.31 -2.91
CA ALA A 190 15.59 -2.50 -3.43
C ALA A 190 14.64 -3.69 -3.50
N TYR A 191 13.81 -3.91 -2.45
CA TYR A 191 12.80 -4.96 -2.46
C TYR A 191 11.77 -4.75 -3.58
N PHE A 192 11.19 -3.56 -3.69
CA PHE A 192 10.21 -3.23 -4.74
C PHE A 192 10.76 -3.41 -6.15
N SER A 193 12.06 -3.13 -6.34
CA SER A 193 12.74 -3.36 -7.61
C SER A 193 13.03 -4.84 -7.89
N SER A 194 13.08 -5.69 -6.86
CA SER A 194 13.38 -7.11 -7.00
C SER A 194 12.16 -7.97 -7.28
N VAL A 195 10.98 -7.57 -6.80
CA VAL A 195 9.73 -8.30 -6.98
C VAL A 195 9.02 -7.91 -8.26
N VAL A 196 8.33 -8.88 -8.87
CA VAL A 196 7.51 -8.60 -10.05
C VAL A 196 6.21 -7.96 -9.59
N THR A 197 5.99 -6.73 -10.01
CA THR A 197 4.68 -6.08 -9.93
C THR A 197 3.89 -6.44 -11.18
N SER A 198 2.66 -6.94 -11.04
CA SER A 198 1.78 -7.03 -12.19
C SER A 198 1.48 -5.61 -12.65
N THR A 199 1.72 -5.32 -13.91
CA THR A 199 1.44 -4.00 -14.52
C THR A 199 0.01 -3.56 -14.23
N TYR A 200 -0.91 -4.52 -14.20
CA TYR A 200 -2.33 -4.29 -13.89
C TYR A 200 -2.56 -3.73 -12.48
N ASN A 201 -1.89 -4.26 -11.46
CA ASN A 201 -2.08 -3.79 -10.08
C ASN A 201 -1.40 -2.43 -9.85
N PHE A 202 -0.23 -2.21 -10.46
CA PHE A 202 0.45 -0.92 -10.40
C PHE A 202 -0.36 0.16 -11.12
N ASP A 203 -0.86 -0.13 -12.33
CA ASP A 203 -1.71 0.78 -13.09
C ASP A 203 -3.02 1.07 -12.35
N MET A 204 -3.61 0.08 -11.69
CA MET A 204 -4.81 0.27 -10.87
C MET A 204 -4.53 1.10 -9.60
N MET A 205 -3.42 0.86 -8.91
CA MET A 205 -3.03 1.68 -7.75
C MET A 205 -2.69 3.11 -8.17
N PHE A 206 -1.94 3.26 -9.24
CA PHE A 206 -1.58 4.56 -9.79
C PHE A 206 -2.81 5.32 -10.30
N ALA A 207 -3.73 4.63 -11.00
CA ALA A 207 -5.00 5.19 -11.43
C ALA A 207 -5.90 5.57 -10.23
N ARG A 208 -5.89 4.76 -9.15
CA ARG A 208 -6.63 5.06 -7.92
C ARG A 208 -6.04 6.24 -7.16
N SER A 209 -4.72 6.32 -7.04
CA SER A 209 -4.02 7.47 -6.46
C SER A 209 -4.28 8.73 -7.27
N ARG A 210 -4.09 8.68 -8.59
CA ARG A 210 -4.41 9.78 -9.50
C ARG A 210 -5.88 10.18 -9.47
N ARG A 211 -6.78 9.21 -9.32
CA ARG A 211 -8.22 9.48 -9.22
C ARG A 211 -8.56 10.21 -7.93
N LEU A 212 -7.93 9.86 -6.81
CA LEU A 212 -8.11 10.56 -5.53
C LEU A 212 -7.51 11.97 -5.59
N GLU A 213 -6.34 12.14 -6.16
CA GLU A 213 -5.72 13.45 -6.42
C GLU A 213 -6.59 14.30 -7.35
N SER A 214 -7.04 13.72 -8.47
CA SER A 214 -7.96 14.40 -9.41
C SER A 214 -9.28 14.76 -8.76
N GLN A 215 -9.85 13.91 -7.91
CA GLN A 215 -11.09 14.23 -7.20
C GLN A 215 -10.89 15.37 -6.21
N PHE A 216 -9.76 15.38 -5.49
CA PHE A 216 -9.41 16.47 -4.60
C PHE A 216 -9.20 17.78 -5.38
N ASP A 217 -8.46 17.75 -6.48
CA ASP A 217 -8.24 18.91 -7.34
C ASP A 217 -9.56 19.45 -7.91
N ILE A 218 -10.45 18.56 -8.41
CA ILE A 218 -11.76 18.96 -8.90
C ILE A 218 -12.59 19.58 -7.78
N LEU A 219 -12.64 18.97 -6.60
CA LEU A 219 -13.36 19.52 -5.46
C LEU A 219 -12.83 20.90 -5.07
N MET A 220 -11.50 21.06 -5.06
CA MET A 220 -10.86 22.35 -4.79
C MET A 220 -11.25 23.41 -5.82
N GLU A 221 -11.35 23.05 -7.10
CA GLU A 221 -11.65 24.00 -8.17
C GLU A 221 -13.14 24.42 -8.27
N ILE A 222 -14.06 23.57 -7.79
CA ILE A 222 -15.51 23.89 -7.80
C ILE A 222 -15.96 24.72 -6.58
N LEU A 223 -15.10 24.87 -5.57
CA LEU A 223 -15.43 25.69 -4.41
C LEU A 223 -15.41 27.19 -4.78
N ASP A 224 -16.41 27.92 -4.31
CA ASP A 224 -16.52 29.37 -4.49
C ASP A 224 -15.58 30.15 -3.57
N GLU A 225 -15.05 29.49 -2.54
CA GLU A 225 -14.06 30.05 -1.62
C GLU A 225 -12.64 29.80 -2.13
N GLY A 226 -11.74 30.73 -1.78
CA GLY A 226 -10.31 30.51 -1.93
C GLY A 226 -9.80 29.53 -0.86
N ILE A 227 -9.15 28.45 -1.27
CA ILE A 227 -8.60 27.46 -0.36
C ILE A 227 -7.08 27.40 -0.50
N ILE A 228 -6.38 27.46 0.66
CA ILE A 228 -4.93 27.28 0.74
C ILE A 228 -4.63 26.28 1.85
N GLY A 229 -3.91 25.21 1.52
CA GLY A 229 -3.48 24.18 2.47
C GLY A 229 -1.99 24.23 2.76
N ILE A 230 -1.62 24.06 4.03
CA ILE A 230 -0.23 23.91 4.49
C ILE A 230 -0.04 22.62 5.26
N ASN A 231 1.17 22.04 5.15
CA ASN A 231 1.58 20.89 5.95
C ASN A 231 2.07 21.31 7.36
N GLU A 232 2.51 20.35 8.16
CA GLU A 232 3.05 20.58 9.52
C GLU A 232 4.28 21.49 9.56
N ARG A 233 5.03 21.57 8.44
CA ARG A 233 6.20 22.44 8.28
C ARG A 233 5.82 23.83 7.76
N ALA A 234 4.52 24.15 7.70
CA ALA A 234 3.98 25.37 7.12
C ALA A 234 4.34 25.59 5.63
N GLU A 235 4.61 24.52 4.88
CA GLU A 235 4.82 24.56 3.43
C GLU A 235 3.49 24.41 2.70
N ILE A 236 3.26 25.22 1.66
CA ILE A 236 2.02 25.22 0.90
C ILE A 236 1.96 23.96 0.02
N PHE A 237 0.96 23.09 0.22
CA PHE A 237 0.74 21.91 -0.60
C PHE A 237 -0.53 21.96 -1.45
N ALA A 238 -1.45 22.89 -1.16
CA ALA A 238 -2.69 23.06 -1.89
C ALA A 238 -3.04 24.54 -2.06
N MET A 239 -3.53 24.91 -3.24
CA MET A 239 -4.06 26.24 -3.54
C MET A 239 -4.99 26.15 -4.74
N ASN A 240 -6.27 26.54 -4.61
CA ASN A 240 -7.22 26.54 -5.71
C ASN A 240 -7.17 27.85 -6.50
N ARG A 241 -7.81 27.86 -7.67
CA ARG A 241 -7.84 29.01 -8.57
C ARG A 241 -8.49 30.24 -7.95
N LYS A 242 -9.48 30.05 -7.08
CA LYS A 242 -10.13 31.14 -6.36
C LYS A 242 -9.15 31.84 -5.40
N ALA A 243 -8.33 31.08 -4.69
CA ALA A 243 -7.27 31.61 -3.84
C ALA A 243 -6.21 32.37 -4.65
N GLU A 244 -5.83 31.90 -5.84
CA GLU A 244 -4.96 32.65 -6.75
C GLU A 244 -5.56 34.03 -7.10
N THR A 245 -6.85 34.02 -7.45
CA THR A 245 -7.56 35.27 -7.79
C THR A 245 -7.61 36.24 -6.62
N ILE A 246 -7.92 35.76 -5.41
CA ILE A 246 -8.05 36.60 -4.20
C ILE A 246 -6.68 37.13 -3.77
N THR A 247 -5.66 36.27 -3.75
CA THR A 247 -4.32 36.64 -3.26
C THR A 247 -3.46 37.34 -4.32
N GLY A 248 -3.77 37.16 -5.59
CA GLY A 248 -2.95 37.61 -6.71
C GLY A 248 -1.65 36.81 -6.88
N LEU A 249 -1.51 35.70 -6.17
CA LEU A 249 -0.33 34.83 -6.20
C LEU A 249 -0.58 33.64 -7.12
N SER A 250 0.38 33.31 -8.00
CA SER A 250 0.25 32.11 -8.82
C SER A 250 0.62 30.87 -8.03
N ARG A 251 -0.23 29.81 -8.10
CA ARG A 251 0.00 28.49 -7.53
C ARG A 251 1.40 27.96 -7.85
N THR A 252 1.83 28.07 -9.09
CA THR A 252 3.15 27.60 -9.54
C THR A 252 4.34 28.26 -8.84
N LEU A 253 4.14 29.48 -8.34
CA LEU A 253 5.19 30.24 -7.68
C LEU A 253 5.27 29.97 -6.17
N VAL A 254 4.17 29.57 -5.54
CA VAL A 254 4.08 29.44 -4.07
C VAL A 254 4.06 27.99 -3.57
N MET A 255 3.70 27.02 -4.41
CA MET A 255 3.69 25.61 -4.03
C MET A 255 5.04 25.14 -3.50
N HIS A 256 5.01 24.32 -2.47
CA HIS A 256 6.17 23.77 -1.76
C HIS A 256 7.10 24.80 -1.11
N LYS A 257 6.64 26.06 -0.97
CA LYS A 257 7.35 27.11 -0.25
C LYS A 257 6.71 27.39 1.11
N GLN A 258 7.49 27.97 2.00
CA GLN A 258 7.00 28.41 3.30
C GLN A 258 5.88 29.43 3.14
N ALA A 259 4.75 29.21 3.80
CA ALA A 259 3.60 30.11 3.75
C ALA A 259 3.97 31.50 4.27
N SER A 260 4.89 31.61 5.23
CA SER A 260 5.38 32.88 5.77
C SER A 260 6.07 33.78 4.74
N ALA A 261 6.59 33.20 3.64
CA ALA A 261 7.26 33.98 2.60
C ALA A 261 6.32 34.85 1.77
N SER A 262 5.08 34.41 1.52
CA SER A 262 4.14 35.08 0.65
C SER A 262 2.76 35.32 1.27
N LEU A 263 2.42 34.58 2.34
CA LEU A 263 1.11 34.56 2.99
C LEU A 263 1.23 34.82 4.51
N ALA A 264 2.22 35.59 4.94
CA ALA A 264 2.48 35.90 6.35
C ALA A 264 1.30 36.55 7.08
N TYR A 265 0.38 37.16 6.34
CA TYR A 265 -0.84 37.76 6.86
C TYR A 265 -1.94 36.76 7.22
N LEU A 266 -1.83 35.50 6.76
CA LEU A 266 -2.74 34.43 7.14
C LEU A 266 -2.27 33.76 8.45
N PRO A 267 -3.18 33.55 9.43
CA PRO A 267 -2.81 33.08 10.78
C PRO A 267 -2.50 31.56 10.84
N PHE A 268 -1.77 31.03 9.87
CA PHE A 268 -1.40 29.63 9.81
C PHE A 268 -0.56 29.18 11.01
N ILE A 269 0.46 29.97 11.36
CA ILE A 269 1.36 29.63 12.48
C ILE A 269 0.62 29.64 13.83
N GLU A 270 -0.36 30.54 13.99
CA GLU A 270 -1.24 30.57 15.16
C GLU A 270 -2.04 29.26 15.24
N CYS A 271 -2.67 28.86 14.14
CA CYS A 271 -3.47 27.64 14.06
C CYS A 271 -2.65 26.37 14.31
N LEU A 272 -1.46 26.24 13.71
CA LEU A 272 -0.57 25.09 13.95
C LEU A 272 -0.13 24.96 15.42
N LYS A 273 0.08 26.11 16.12
CA LYS A 273 0.49 26.11 17.52
C LYS A 273 -0.65 25.82 18.49
N THR A 274 -1.82 26.44 18.25
CA THR A 274 -2.99 26.27 19.13
C THR A 274 -3.72 24.97 18.89
N LYS A 275 -3.58 24.40 17.68
CA LYS A 275 -4.35 23.25 17.17
C LYS A 275 -5.86 23.52 17.19
N GLU A 276 -6.26 24.76 17.17
CA GLU A 276 -7.65 25.21 17.20
C GLU A 276 -8.01 25.95 15.93
N LYS A 277 -9.29 25.91 15.59
CA LYS A 277 -9.85 26.71 14.49
C LYS A 277 -9.70 28.19 14.83
N ILE A 278 -9.13 28.96 13.92
CA ILE A 278 -9.10 30.41 14.02
C ILE A 278 -10.42 30.96 13.49
N GLU A 279 -11.16 31.64 14.32
CA GLU A 279 -12.43 32.29 13.97
C GLU A 279 -12.24 33.28 12.82
N PRO A 280 -13.31 33.52 12.03
CA PRO A 280 -13.24 34.41 10.87
C PRO A 280 -12.71 35.78 11.22
N ARG A 281 -11.64 36.20 10.54
CA ARG A 281 -11.06 37.56 10.63
C ARG A 281 -11.15 38.21 9.27
N VAL A 282 -11.54 39.46 9.23
CA VAL A 282 -11.53 40.24 7.98
C VAL A 282 -10.14 40.81 7.74
N ILE A 283 -9.51 40.38 6.66
CA ILE A 283 -8.19 40.84 6.23
C ILE A 283 -8.32 41.53 4.87
N ARG A 284 -7.61 42.63 4.69
CA ARG A 284 -7.59 43.31 3.40
C ARG A 284 -6.50 42.71 2.52
N ILE A 285 -6.91 42.06 1.44
CA ILE A 285 -6.02 41.41 0.46
C ILE A 285 -6.30 42.07 -0.91
N ASN A 286 -5.28 42.64 -1.57
CA ASN A 286 -5.39 43.29 -2.87
C ASN A 286 -6.54 44.31 -2.94
N ASN A 287 -6.69 45.12 -1.90
CA ASN A 287 -7.76 46.12 -1.76
C ASN A 287 -9.20 45.57 -1.63
N VAL A 288 -9.35 44.30 -1.42
CA VAL A 288 -10.62 43.58 -1.15
C VAL A 288 -10.65 43.13 0.30
N ASN A 289 -11.79 43.34 0.98
CA ASN A 289 -11.99 42.75 2.30
C ASN A 289 -12.32 41.26 2.14
N VAL A 290 -11.55 40.42 2.80
CA VAL A 290 -11.66 38.96 2.72
C VAL A 290 -11.85 38.40 4.11
N GLY A 291 -12.91 37.65 4.33
CA GLY A 291 -13.09 36.83 5.52
C GLY A 291 -12.14 35.64 5.45
N VAL A 292 -11.32 35.49 6.47
CA VAL A 292 -10.31 34.42 6.58
C VAL A 292 -10.62 33.54 7.77
N THR A 293 -10.84 32.27 7.54
CA THR A 293 -10.96 31.21 8.54
C THR A 293 -9.82 30.25 8.37
N VAL A 294 -9.13 29.84 9.45
CA VAL A 294 -8.10 28.79 9.36
C VAL A 294 -8.49 27.61 10.23
N VAL A 295 -8.49 26.42 9.63
CA VAL A 295 -8.92 25.17 10.25
C VAL A 295 -7.74 24.21 10.32
N PRO A 296 -7.39 23.66 11.52
CA PRO A 296 -6.33 22.67 11.66
C PRO A 296 -6.77 21.32 11.07
N VAL A 297 -5.81 20.58 10.53
CA VAL A 297 -5.98 19.18 10.16
C VAL A 297 -5.34 18.34 11.26
N LEU A 298 -6.18 17.62 12.00
CA LEU A 298 -5.73 16.81 13.12
C LEU A 298 -5.70 15.33 12.73
N ARG A 299 -4.63 14.66 13.09
CA ARG A 299 -4.50 13.20 13.03
C ARG A 299 -4.26 12.70 14.45
N ARG A 300 -5.29 12.11 15.08
CA ARG A 300 -5.30 11.85 16.54
C ARG A 300 -5.14 13.17 17.30
N GLU A 301 -4.05 13.37 18.04
CA GLU A 301 -3.75 14.60 18.80
C GLU A 301 -2.71 15.52 18.12
N ASP A 302 -2.17 15.08 16.97
CA ASP A 302 -1.16 15.85 16.24
C ASP A 302 -1.76 16.70 15.14
N CYS A 303 -1.30 17.93 15.03
CA CYS A 303 -1.67 18.84 13.94
C CYS A 303 -0.73 18.58 12.76
N ILE A 304 -1.26 17.96 11.70
CA ILE A 304 -0.51 17.61 10.49
C ILE A 304 -0.58 18.69 9.39
N GLY A 305 -1.26 19.79 9.65
CA GLY A 305 -1.40 20.90 8.71
C GLY A 305 -2.58 21.80 9.04
N ALA A 306 -2.88 22.73 8.15
CA ALA A 306 -4.04 23.60 8.26
C ALA A 306 -4.55 24.07 6.89
N PHE A 307 -5.83 24.37 6.79
CA PHE A 307 -6.45 25.01 5.63
C PHE A 307 -6.95 26.41 5.96
N ALA A 308 -6.59 27.38 5.14
CA ALA A 308 -7.22 28.70 5.13
C ALA A 308 -8.35 28.73 4.11
N ILE A 309 -9.50 29.23 4.53
CA ILE A 309 -10.69 29.47 3.70
C ILE A 309 -10.83 30.98 3.56
N LEU A 310 -10.82 31.44 2.32
CA LEU A 310 -10.87 32.86 1.94
C LEU A 310 -12.20 33.17 1.30
N GLN A 311 -13.03 33.99 1.91
CA GLN A 311 -14.33 34.43 1.40
C GLN A 311 -14.28 35.92 1.11
N PRO A 312 -14.41 36.36 -0.16
CA PRO A 312 -14.55 37.78 -0.47
C PRO A 312 -15.78 38.37 0.22
N PHE A 313 -15.62 39.49 0.93
CA PHE A 313 -16.74 40.20 1.53
C PHE A 313 -17.48 40.95 0.44
N ASN A 314 -18.68 40.46 0.07
CA ASN A 314 -19.59 41.24 -0.79
C ASN A 314 -20.37 42.23 0.08
N ASP A 315 -20.03 43.53 -0.01
CA ASP A 315 -20.79 44.62 0.63
C ASP A 315 -22.26 44.69 0.22
N ALA A 316 -22.70 43.88 -0.76
CA ALA A 316 -24.04 43.86 -1.27
C ALA A 316 -25.06 43.04 -0.45
N GLU A 317 -24.60 42.06 0.35
CA GLU A 317 -25.50 41.19 1.12
C GLU A 317 -25.92 41.81 2.48
N ASN A 318 -25.14 42.77 3.02
CA ASN A 318 -25.47 43.41 4.31
C ASN A 318 -26.51 44.54 4.20
N ARG A 319 -27.02 44.91 3.00
CA ARG A 319 -28.09 45.91 2.86
C ARG A 319 -29.50 45.35 2.91
N GLN A 320 -29.69 44.05 3.14
CA GLN A 320 -31.01 43.43 3.26
C GLN A 320 -31.41 43.04 4.69
N HIS A 321 -30.60 43.37 5.69
CA HIS A 321 -30.93 43.13 7.11
C HIS A 321 -30.85 44.38 8.01
N GLU A 322 -30.93 45.61 7.44
CA GLU A 322 -31.30 46.82 8.15
C GLU A 322 -32.75 47.24 7.92
#